data_eeadb45450d683b45f9bb158d2a27d6b
#
_entry.id   eeadb45450d683b45f9bb158d2a27d6b
#
_cell.length_a   1.000
_cell.length_b   1.000
_cell.length_c   1.000
_cell.angle_alpha   90.00
_cell.angle_beta   90.00
_cell.angle_gamma   90.00
#
_symmetry.space_group_name_H-M   'P 1'
#
loop_
_entity.id
_entity.type
_entity.pdbx_description
1 polymer ?
#
loop_
_entity_poly.entity_id
_entity_poly.type
_entity_poly.pdbx_seq_one_letter_code
_entity_poly.pdbx_strand_id
1 'polypeptide(L)'
;MSTVVEVPVPGWNGWYARMDGSVRDPNNRIIWGSSNKLGHKCFYTKNPFGQYETCWVHRFVAMAFCPNPLPDVFTEVDHIDRDPTNNKPENLRWLTRALNQLNKKCKNCEWCRRKKRFRCFVTISGKRRNLGYFFTQEECSAVAFDFKLRELERIYMEILNAHHENTDG
;
A
#
# COMPACT_ATOMS: atom_id res chain seq x y z
N MET A 1 10.05 -1.89 30.13
CA MET A 1 10.22 -1.62 28.69
C MET A 1 9.34 -2.61 27.96
N SER A 2 8.34 -2.15 27.20
CA SER A 2 7.50 -3.06 26.41
C SER A 2 8.36 -3.64 25.29
N THR A 3 8.48 -4.96 25.25
CA THR A 3 9.16 -5.68 24.17
C THR A 3 8.33 -5.54 22.90
N VAL A 4 8.91 -4.95 21.85
CA VAL A 4 8.26 -4.87 20.53
C VAL A 4 8.21 -6.28 19.93
N VAL A 5 7.04 -6.70 19.47
CA VAL A 5 6.85 -8.00 18.81
C VAL A 5 7.67 -8.04 17.52
N GLU A 6 8.41 -9.12 17.33
CA GLU A 6 9.25 -9.37 16.16
C GLU A 6 8.86 -10.70 15.50
N VAL A 7 8.84 -10.74 14.17
CA VAL A 7 8.54 -11.94 13.37
C VAL A 7 9.63 -12.13 12.31
N PRO A 8 10.14 -13.37 12.11
CA PRO A 8 11.12 -13.65 11.07
C PRO A 8 10.58 -13.26 9.69
N VAL A 9 11.43 -12.66 8.86
CA VAL A 9 11.07 -12.32 7.48
C VAL A 9 11.25 -13.56 6.59
N PRO A 10 10.20 -14.08 5.94
CA PRO A 10 10.29 -15.28 5.11
C PRO A 10 11.35 -15.14 4.00
N GLY A 11 12.20 -16.17 3.86
CA GLY A 11 13.29 -16.17 2.87
C GLY A 11 14.53 -15.32 3.22
N TRP A 12 14.54 -14.62 4.37
CA TRP A 12 15.63 -13.73 4.79
C TRP A 12 16.21 -14.14 6.14
N ASN A 13 17.18 -15.04 6.14
CA ASN A 13 17.77 -15.60 7.34
C ASN A 13 18.35 -14.52 8.29
N GLY A 14 17.93 -14.56 9.54
CA GLY A 14 18.39 -13.63 10.59
C GLY A 14 17.76 -12.23 10.54
N TRP A 15 16.87 -11.96 9.57
CA TRP A 15 16.10 -10.73 9.50
C TRP A 15 14.74 -10.89 10.18
N TYR A 16 14.34 -9.88 10.92
CA TYR A 16 13.06 -9.83 11.63
C TYR A 16 12.34 -8.53 11.32
N ALA A 17 11.08 -8.61 11.01
CA ALA A 17 10.22 -7.44 10.97
C ALA A 17 9.63 -7.18 12.36
N ARG A 18 9.37 -5.93 12.68
CA ARG A 18 8.91 -5.48 13.99
C ARG A 18 7.55 -4.76 13.87
N MET A 19 6.72 -4.93 14.90
CA MET A 19 5.38 -4.35 14.98
C MET A 19 5.38 -2.82 14.94
N ASP A 20 6.51 -2.18 15.30
CA ASP A 20 6.69 -0.73 15.22
C ASP A 20 6.97 -0.20 13.80
N GLY A 21 7.06 -1.09 12.81
CA GLY A 21 7.35 -0.75 11.41
C GLY A 21 8.84 -0.66 11.07
N SER A 22 9.73 -1.06 11.98
CA SER A 22 11.16 -1.21 11.73
C SER A 22 11.53 -2.65 11.38
N VAL A 23 12.78 -2.90 11.02
CA VAL A 23 13.34 -4.24 10.84
C VAL A 23 14.60 -4.41 11.69
N ARG A 24 14.90 -5.64 12.11
CA ARG A 24 16.13 -6.00 12.79
C ARG A 24 16.99 -6.88 11.87
N ASP A 25 18.25 -6.51 11.71
CA ASP A 25 19.21 -7.23 10.87
C ASP A 25 19.86 -8.42 11.62
N PRO A 26 20.61 -9.31 10.92
CA PRO A 26 21.31 -10.44 11.54
C PRO A 26 22.34 -10.06 12.61
N ASN A 27 22.80 -8.80 12.65
CA ASN A 27 23.71 -8.27 13.65
C ASN A 27 22.98 -7.58 14.82
N ASN A 28 21.67 -7.81 14.98
CA ASN A 28 20.82 -7.23 16.02
C ASN A 28 20.65 -5.68 15.95
N ARG A 29 20.93 -5.06 14.79
CA ARG A 29 20.72 -3.61 14.61
C ARG A 29 19.30 -3.35 14.16
N ILE A 30 18.67 -2.33 14.77
CA ILE A 30 17.33 -1.86 14.37
C ILE A 30 17.49 -0.88 13.21
N ILE A 31 16.77 -1.14 12.12
CA ILE A 31 16.83 -0.38 10.88
C ILE A 31 15.44 0.22 10.59
N TRP A 32 15.38 1.54 10.56
CA TRP A 32 14.21 2.32 10.12
C TRP A 32 14.26 2.65 8.64
N GLY A 33 15.42 2.49 8.02
CA GLY A 33 15.72 2.82 6.63
C GLY A 33 15.86 4.32 6.35
N SER A 34 16.50 4.62 5.23
CA SER A 34 16.61 5.98 4.67
C SER A 34 15.43 6.26 3.74
N SER A 35 14.96 7.49 3.69
CA SER A 35 13.86 7.86 2.78
C SER A 35 14.38 8.06 1.36
N ASN A 36 13.71 7.48 0.39
CA ASN A 36 13.88 7.84 -1.01
C ASN A 36 13.17 9.17 -1.34
N LYS A 37 13.22 9.61 -2.60
CA LYS A 37 12.56 10.86 -3.06
C LYS A 37 11.03 10.86 -2.89
N LEU A 38 10.41 9.68 -2.77
CA LEU A 38 8.97 9.52 -2.58
C LEU A 38 8.57 9.26 -1.12
N GLY A 39 9.54 9.30 -0.19
CA GLY A 39 9.33 9.07 1.23
C GLY A 39 9.42 7.61 1.69
N HIS A 40 9.47 6.64 0.78
CA HIS A 40 9.57 5.22 1.17
C HIS A 40 10.89 4.94 1.86
N LYS A 41 10.82 4.15 2.94
CA LYS A 41 11.99 3.73 3.73
C LYS A 41 12.68 2.53 3.09
N CYS A 42 13.98 2.64 2.84
CA CYS A 42 14.79 1.57 2.25
C CYS A 42 16.16 1.44 2.94
N PHE A 43 16.79 0.31 2.74
CA PHE A 43 18.15 0.01 3.17
C PHE A 43 18.85 -0.88 2.12
N TYR A 44 20.16 -0.95 2.20
CA TYR A 44 20.98 -1.70 1.25
C TYR A 44 21.61 -2.91 1.96
N THR A 45 21.39 -4.11 1.43
CA THR A 45 21.91 -5.34 2.02
C THR A 45 22.11 -6.44 0.99
N LYS A 46 22.72 -7.56 1.39
CA LYS A 46 22.79 -8.76 0.56
C LYS A 46 21.48 -9.52 0.62
N ASN A 47 20.96 -9.92 -0.54
CA ASN A 47 19.85 -10.83 -0.65
C ASN A 47 20.26 -12.28 -0.28
N PRO A 48 19.32 -13.23 -0.18
CA PRO A 48 19.62 -14.62 0.14
C PRO A 48 20.59 -15.32 -0.83
N PHE A 49 20.76 -14.78 -2.04
CA PHE A 49 21.71 -15.27 -3.05
C PHE A 49 23.08 -14.60 -2.99
N GLY A 50 23.31 -13.73 -2.00
CA GLY A 50 24.57 -13.03 -1.78
C GLY A 50 24.78 -11.75 -2.62
N GLN A 51 23.80 -11.34 -3.41
CA GLN A 51 23.86 -10.13 -4.24
C GLN A 51 23.37 -8.93 -3.43
N TYR A 52 24.03 -7.78 -3.60
CA TYR A 52 23.59 -6.54 -2.96
C TYR A 52 22.41 -5.91 -3.68
N GLU A 53 21.38 -5.55 -2.94
CA GLU A 53 20.20 -4.87 -3.48
C GLU A 53 19.58 -3.88 -2.48
N THR A 54 18.77 -2.97 -3.01
CA THR A 54 17.94 -2.07 -2.19
C THR A 54 16.68 -2.78 -1.75
N CYS A 55 16.53 -2.92 -0.44
CA CYS A 55 15.36 -3.52 0.20
C CYS A 55 14.46 -2.45 0.80
N TRP A 56 13.15 -2.71 0.78
CA TRP A 56 12.13 -1.80 1.28
C TRP A 56 11.61 -2.26 2.62
N VAL A 57 11.63 -1.37 3.63
CA VAL A 57 11.19 -1.68 4.99
C VAL A 57 9.74 -2.18 5.01
N HIS A 58 8.82 -1.47 4.31
CA HIS A 58 7.40 -1.88 4.24
C HIS A 58 7.21 -3.29 3.64
N ARG A 59 8.05 -3.70 2.68
CA ARG A 59 7.96 -5.05 2.10
C ARG A 59 8.38 -6.12 3.09
N PHE A 60 9.44 -5.89 3.87
CA PHE A 60 9.87 -6.80 4.94
C PHE A 60 8.80 -6.95 6.01
N VAL A 61 8.19 -5.83 6.42
CA VAL A 61 7.10 -5.85 7.40
C VAL A 61 5.87 -6.58 6.83
N ALA A 62 5.49 -6.30 5.58
CA ALA A 62 4.35 -6.95 4.95
C ALA A 62 4.57 -8.46 4.76
N MET A 63 5.78 -8.90 4.36
CA MET A 63 6.11 -10.33 4.23
C MET A 63 5.96 -11.08 5.55
N ALA A 64 6.28 -10.44 6.68
CA ALA A 64 6.25 -11.10 7.99
C ALA A 64 4.89 -11.05 8.68
N PHE A 65 4.14 -9.95 8.52
CA PHE A 65 2.93 -9.70 9.30
C PHE A 65 1.63 -9.72 8.49
N CYS A 66 1.69 -9.41 7.19
CA CYS A 66 0.48 -9.27 6.37
C CYS A 66 0.27 -10.53 5.52
N PRO A 67 -0.75 -11.36 5.79
CA PRO A 67 -1.05 -12.49 4.94
C PRO A 67 -1.27 -12.05 3.49
N ASN A 68 -0.62 -12.73 2.55
CA ASN A 68 -0.85 -12.53 1.13
C ASN A 68 -1.66 -13.72 0.58
N PRO A 69 -2.96 -13.55 0.30
CA PRO A 69 -3.82 -14.66 -0.11
C PRO A 69 -3.51 -15.17 -1.52
N LEU A 70 -2.92 -14.34 -2.39
CA LEU A 70 -2.58 -14.66 -3.78
C LEU A 70 -1.21 -14.07 -4.16
N PRO A 71 -0.08 -14.68 -3.74
CA PRO A 71 1.27 -14.10 -3.91
C PRO A 71 1.66 -13.79 -5.37
N ASP A 72 1.16 -14.60 -6.33
CA ASP A 72 1.42 -14.41 -7.76
C ASP A 72 0.60 -13.26 -8.37
N VAL A 73 -0.46 -12.82 -7.71
CA VAL A 73 -1.38 -11.76 -8.16
C VAL A 73 -1.14 -10.47 -7.40
N PHE A 74 -1.07 -10.55 -6.08
CA PHE A 74 -0.85 -9.41 -5.19
C PHE A 74 0.64 -9.22 -4.91
N THR A 75 1.31 -8.54 -5.82
CA THR A 75 2.78 -8.37 -5.81
C THR A 75 3.26 -7.03 -5.24
N GLU A 76 2.34 -6.07 -5.04
CA GLU A 76 2.65 -4.74 -4.54
C GLU A 76 2.22 -4.60 -3.07
N VAL A 77 3.02 -3.89 -2.27
CA VAL A 77 2.63 -3.46 -0.92
C VAL A 77 2.17 -2.00 -0.95
N ASP A 78 1.00 -1.75 -0.41
CA ASP A 78 0.37 -0.44 -0.35
C ASP A 78 0.29 0.07 1.09
N HIS A 79 0.46 1.38 1.28
CA HIS A 79 0.21 2.08 2.53
C HIS A 79 -1.23 2.60 2.55
N ILE A 80 -2.07 2.06 3.42
CA ILE A 80 -3.51 2.35 3.48
C ILE A 80 -3.76 3.85 3.67
N ASP A 81 -3.00 4.49 4.56
CA ASP A 81 -3.08 5.92 4.87
C ASP A 81 -2.38 6.83 3.84
N ARG A 82 -1.66 6.25 2.87
CA ARG A 82 -0.82 6.93 1.85
C ARG A 82 0.39 7.67 2.44
N ASP A 83 0.80 7.35 3.66
CA ASP A 83 2.06 7.80 4.22
C ASP A 83 3.14 6.73 4.04
N PRO A 84 4.10 6.93 3.11
CA PRO A 84 5.14 5.94 2.82
C PRO A 84 6.15 5.77 3.97
N THR A 85 6.04 6.57 5.03
CA THR A 85 6.88 6.45 6.23
C THR A 85 6.24 5.59 7.32
N ASN A 86 4.92 5.38 7.28
CA ASN A 86 4.16 4.58 8.24
C ASN A 86 4.18 3.09 7.84
N ASN A 87 5.24 2.40 8.23
CA ASN A 87 5.45 0.98 7.88
C ASN A 87 4.88 0.00 8.92
N LYS A 88 3.99 0.44 9.80
CA LYS A 88 3.32 -0.45 10.75
C LYS A 88 2.47 -1.49 10.03
N PRO A 89 2.42 -2.76 10.50
CA PRO A 89 1.69 -3.83 9.83
C PRO A 89 0.22 -3.52 9.54
N GLU A 90 -0.48 -2.88 10.48
CA GLU A 90 -1.89 -2.50 10.35
C GLU A 90 -2.17 -1.47 9.23
N ASN A 91 -1.11 -0.79 8.76
CA ASN A 91 -1.19 0.18 7.67
C ASN A 91 -0.78 -0.40 6.31
N LEU A 92 -0.39 -1.67 6.25
CA LEU A 92 0.12 -2.30 5.04
C LEU A 92 -0.85 -3.36 4.52
N ARG A 93 -0.94 -3.48 3.19
CA ARG A 93 -1.71 -4.53 2.52
C ARG A 93 -1.08 -4.92 1.19
N TRP A 94 -1.31 -6.16 0.77
CA TRP A 94 -0.91 -6.66 -0.53
C TRP A 94 -1.96 -6.33 -1.59
N LEU A 95 -1.54 -5.80 -2.73
CA LEU A 95 -2.41 -5.42 -3.83
C LEU A 95 -1.79 -5.78 -5.19
N THR A 96 -2.62 -5.76 -6.23
CA THR A 96 -2.12 -5.67 -7.60
C THR A 96 -1.63 -4.25 -7.88
N ARG A 97 -0.77 -4.09 -8.89
CA ARG A 97 -0.33 -2.76 -9.35
C ARG A 97 -1.50 -1.85 -9.72
N ALA A 98 -2.54 -2.40 -10.35
CA ALA A 98 -3.73 -1.65 -10.74
C ALA A 98 -4.49 -1.10 -9.53
N LEU A 99 -4.70 -1.94 -8.50
CA LEU A 99 -5.36 -1.55 -7.25
C LEU A 99 -4.54 -0.52 -6.48
N ASN A 100 -3.22 -0.70 -6.38
CA ASN A 100 -2.32 0.26 -5.73
C ASN A 100 -2.40 1.65 -6.38
N GLN A 101 -2.61 1.73 -7.72
CA GLN A 101 -2.84 3.02 -8.39
C GLN A 101 -4.12 3.74 -7.92
N LEU A 102 -5.16 3.02 -7.49
CA LEU A 102 -6.38 3.64 -6.97
C LEU A 102 -6.14 4.39 -5.65
N ASN A 103 -5.23 3.91 -4.81
CA ASN A 103 -4.89 4.56 -3.55
C ASN A 103 -4.05 5.83 -3.71
N LYS A 104 -3.44 6.10 -4.87
CA LYS A 104 -2.60 7.29 -5.07
C LYS A 104 -3.39 8.59 -4.95
N LYS A 105 -2.75 9.60 -4.34
CA LYS A 105 -3.25 10.98 -4.38
C LYS A 105 -3.32 11.45 -5.84
N CYS A 106 -4.46 11.95 -6.25
CA CYS A 106 -4.64 12.55 -7.57
C CYS A 106 -5.55 13.77 -7.49
N LYS A 107 -5.45 14.65 -8.48
CA LYS A 107 -6.34 15.80 -8.63
C LYS A 107 -7.72 15.28 -9.06
N ASN A 108 -8.60 15.04 -8.10
CA ASN A 108 -9.95 14.52 -8.33
C ASN A 108 -11.00 15.63 -8.45
N CYS A 109 -10.57 16.89 -8.58
CA CYS A 109 -11.47 18.03 -8.65
C CYS A 109 -11.00 19.09 -9.65
N GLU A 110 -11.94 19.81 -10.20
CA GLU A 110 -11.73 20.98 -11.04
C GLU A 110 -12.79 22.03 -10.73
N TRP A 111 -12.42 23.32 -10.81
CA TRP A 111 -13.33 24.41 -10.57
C TRP A 111 -14.30 24.58 -11.75
N CYS A 112 -15.59 24.48 -11.49
CA CYS A 112 -16.67 24.71 -12.47
C CYS A 112 -17.19 26.17 -12.34
N ARG A 113 -16.77 27.04 -13.25
CA ARG A 113 -17.15 28.46 -13.26
C ARG A 113 -18.68 28.67 -13.32
N ARG A 114 -19.39 27.87 -14.12
CA ARG A 114 -20.86 27.96 -14.26
C ARG A 114 -21.60 27.67 -12.96
N LYS A 115 -21.15 26.66 -12.20
CA LYS A 115 -21.80 26.25 -10.94
C LYS A 115 -21.19 26.92 -9.71
N LYS A 116 -20.09 27.64 -9.86
CA LYS A 116 -19.31 28.23 -8.76
C LYS A 116 -18.99 27.20 -7.67
N ARG A 117 -18.57 25.99 -8.09
CA ARG A 117 -18.28 24.85 -7.22
C ARG A 117 -17.17 23.98 -7.81
N PHE A 118 -16.55 23.17 -6.97
CA PHE A 118 -15.63 22.14 -7.40
C PHE A 118 -16.38 20.92 -7.93
N ARG A 119 -16.11 20.51 -9.16
CA ARG A 119 -16.58 19.26 -9.74
C ARG A 119 -15.66 18.14 -9.31
N CYS A 120 -16.20 17.15 -8.60
CA CYS A 120 -15.48 15.94 -8.19
C CYS A 120 -15.60 14.83 -9.22
N PHE A 121 -14.50 14.14 -9.51
CA PHE A 121 -14.50 12.99 -10.43
C PHE A 121 -13.38 12.01 -10.08
N VAL A 122 -13.52 10.76 -10.51
CA VAL A 122 -12.48 9.74 -10.48
C VAL A 122 -12.36 9.08 -11.85
N THR A 123 -11.18 8.54 -12.15
CA THR A 123 -10.96 7.72 -13.34
C THR A 123 -10.57 6.32 -12.90
N ILE A 124 -11.35 5.33 -13.31
CA ILE A 124 -11.14 3.91 -13.02
C ILE A 124 -11.19 3.15 -14.34
N SER A 125 -10.15 2.35 -14.62
CA SER A 125 -10.03 1.61 -15.88
C SER A 125 -10.24 2.48 -17.11
N GLY A 126 -9.67 3.70 -17.11
CA GLY A 126 -9.78 4.67 -18.21
C GLY A 126 -11.13 5.41 -18.30
N LYS A 127 -12.14 5.04 -17.51
CA LYS A 127 -13.47 5.67 -17.50
C LYS A 127 -13.58 6.71 -16.40
N ARG A 128 -13.93 7.95 -16.77
CA ARG A 128 -14.16 9.05 -15.83
C ARG A 128 -15.58 8.98 -15.27
N ARG A 129 -15.71 8.95 -13.93
CA ARG A 129 -16.99 8.99 -13.20
C ARG A 129 -17.11 10.32 -12.47
N ASN A 130 -18.23 11.01 -12.65
CA ASN A 130 -18.55 12.25 -11.94
C ASN A 130 -19.20 11.91 -10.60
N LEU A 131 -18.65 12.46 -9.51
CA LEU A 131 -19.11 12.21 -8.13
C LEU A 131 -19.90 13.39 -7.55
N GLY A 132 -20.08 14.46 -8.33
CA GLY A 132 -20.88 15.61 -7.90
C GLY A 132 -20.11 16.94 -7.88
N TYR A 133 -20.73 17.92 -7.20
CA TYR A 133 -20.19 19.28 -7.06
C TYR A 133 -20.19 19.68 -5.60
N PHE A 134 -19.08 20.25 -5.13
CA PHE A 134 -18.82 20.55 -3.72
C PHE A 134 -18.35 21.98 -3.56
N PHE A 135 -18.42 22.50 -2.35
CA PHE A 135 -18.01 23.88 -2.07
C PHE A 135 -16.50 24.03 -1.95
N THR A 136 -15.83 22.98 -1.41
CA THR A 136 -14.38 23.02 -1.19
C THR A 136 -13.66 21.89 -1.95
N GLN A 137 -12.36 22.06 -2.10
CA GLN A 137 -11.48 21.06 -2.69
C GLN A 137 -11.28 19.87 -1.73
N GLU A 138 -11.31 20.15 -0.45
CA GLU A 138 -11.19 19.17 0.63
C GLU A 138 -12.37 18.20 0.61
N GLU A 139 -13.60 18.70 0.49
CA GLU A 139 -14.82 17.87 0.32
C GLU A 139 -14.70 16.97 -0.91
N CYS A 140 -14.29 17.51 -2.07
CA CYS A 140 -14.04 16.73 -3.27
C CYS A 140 -13.02 15.61 -3.03
N SER A 141 -11.93 15.93 -2.35
CA SER A 141 -10.84 14.98 -2.10
C SER A 141 -11.30 13.85 -1.17
N ALA A 142 -12.09 14.16 -0.15
CA ALA A 142 -12.63 13.19 0.78
C ALA A 142 -13.62 12.23 0.07
N VAL A 143 -14.56 12.76 -0.72
CA VAL A 143 -15.53 11.96 -1.47
C VAL A 143 -14.83 11.10 -2.53
N ALA A 144 -13.86 11.64 -3.25
CA ALA A 144 -13.10 10.87 -4.23
C ALA A 144 -12.27 9.75 -3.58
N PHE A 145 -11.74 9.99 -2.39
CA PHE A 145 -10.99 8.99 -1.64
C PHE A 145 -11.88 7.85 -1.18
N ASP A 146 -12.99 8.16 -0.51
CA ASP A 146 -13.95 7.17 -0.05
C ASP A 146 -14.49 6.32 -1.21
N PHE A 147 -14.84 6.94 -2.34
CA PHE A 147 -15.26 6.21 -3.53
C PHE A 147 -14.18 5.25 -4.05
N LYS A 148 -12.92 5.70 -4.12
CA LYS A 148 -11.81 4.86 -4.56
C LYS A 148 -11.55 3.69 -3.62
N LEU A 149 -11.67 3.92 -2.30
CA LEU A 149 -11.48 2.87 -1.30
C LEU A 149 -12.52 1.77 -1.45
N ARG A 150 -13.80 2.11 -1.56
CA ARG A 150 -14.89 1.14 -1.80
C ARG A 150 -14.70 0.38 -3.12
N GLU A 151 -14.29 1.07 -4.17
CA GLU A 151 -14.04 0.42 -5.47
C GLU A 151 -12.84 -0.51 -5.43
N LEU A 152 -11.79 -0.17 -4.67
CA LEU A 152 -10.65 -1.02 -4.42
C LEU A 152 -11.07 -2.29 -3.69
N GLU A 153 -11.84 -2.16 -2.60
CA GLU A 153 -12.36 -3.30 -1.83
C GLU A 153 -13.22 -4.22 -2.69
N ARG A 154 -14.12 -3.65 -3.51
CA ARG A 154 -14.97 -4.41 -4.43
C ARG A 154 -14.14 -5.23 -5.42
N ILE A 155 -13.17 -4.60 -6.10
CA ILE A 155 -12.33 -5.27 -7.10
C ILE A 155 -11.41 -6.31 -6.42
N TYR A 156 -10.91 -6.01 -5.22
CA TYR A 156 -10.10 -6.95 -4.44
C TYR A 156 -10.87 -8.24 -4.14
N MET A 157 -12.12 -8.11 -3.69
CA MET A 157 -12.98 -9.27 -3.42
C MET A 157 -13.35 -10.04 -4.69
N GLU A 158 -13.59 -9.35 -5.81
CA GLU A 158 -13.84 -10.00 -7.11
C GLU A 158 -12.64 -10.86 -7.57
N ILE A 159 -11.41 -10.37 -7.39
CA ILE A 159 -10.20 -11.13 -7.71
C ILE A 159 -10.10 -12.38 -6.82
N LEU A 160 -10.35 -12.27 -5.52
CA LEU A 160 -10.31 -13.41 -4.61
C LEU A 160 -11.34 -14.47 -4.98
N ASN A 161 -12.59 -14.08 -5.22
CA ASN A 161 -13.68 -14.99 -5.57
C ASN A 161 -13.41 -15.72 -6.90
N ALA A 162 -12.95 -15.00 -7.92
CA ALA A 162 -12.60 -15.58 -9.21
C ALA A 162 -11.47 -16.62 -9.12
N HIS A 163 -10.54 -16.47 -8.16
CA HIS A 163 -9.50 -17.46 -7.93
C HIS A 163 -10.03 -18.71 -7.21
N HIS A 164 -10.95 -18.57 -6.26
CA HIS A 164 -11.56 -19.72 -5.57
C HIS A 164 -12.37 -20.58 -6.54
N GLU A 165 -13.17 -19.99 -7.42
CA GLU A 165 -13.96 -20.72 -8.43
C GLU A 165 -13.11 -21.52 -9.41
N ASN A 166 -11.88 -21.08 -9.72
CA ASN A 166 -10.97 -21.77 -10.63
C ASN A 166 -10.13 -22.89 -9.97
N THR A 167 -10.12 -22.99 -8.63
CA THR A 167 -9.36 -24.03 -7.90
C THR A 167 -10.24 -25.22 -7.49
N ASP A 168 -11.57 -25.06 -7.51
CA ASP A 168 -12.54 -26.10 -7.12
C ASP A 168 -13.15 -26.86 -8.33
N GLY A 169 -12.65 -26.63 -9.53
CA GLY A 169 -13.03 -27.32 -10.78
C GLY A 169 -11.92 -28.19 -11.32
#